data_b2e23dcae0c7da9f8fba6c3db33f6789
#
_entry.id   b2e23dcae0c7da9f8fba6c3db33f6789
#
_cell.length_a   1.000
_cell.length_b   1.000
_cell.length_c   1.000
_cell.angle_alpha   90.00
_cell.angle_beta   90.00
_cell.angle_gamma   90.00
#
_symmetry.space_group_name_H-M   'P 1'
#
loop_
_entity.id
_entity.type
_entity.pdbx_description
1 polymer ?
#
loop_
_entity_poly.entity_id
_entity_poly.type
_entity_poly.pdbx_seq_one_letter_code
_entity_poly.pdbx_strand_id
1 'polypeptide(L)'
;FLIFKNIKMKNKFILLATLAIGFASCEPEFENEVNADYTSGEANFSTYVAIGNSLTAGYMDGTVSKGSQANSYPNLLAQQFALVGGGAFTQPSYADDVNNLGGLMLGGNPIANTRLIIDASQGRPENIAGTSTIEVSNLQATAYNNMGVPGAKSFHLLSTSYGNLAGVALGTANPYFVRHATSSSAAVLGDAMSKNPTFFTNWIGSNDVLAYATGGGAIPDNPTTPSVDESLSITPAADHNLTGNTNPNTYGSNDITNSTTYDNVYSTIINTLTSNGAKGVVCTIPSVTAIPYFTTVPYAPLSPTALGGSANIS
;
A
#
# COMPACT_ATOMS: atom_id res chain seq x y z
N PHE A 1 -37.71 -51.43 26.99
CA PHE A 1 -36.34 -51.26 26.46
C PHE A 1 -36.33 -50.74 25.01
N LEU A 2 -37.26 -51.11 24.18
CA LEU A 2 -37.36 -50.71 22.77
C LEU A 2 -37.82 -49.25 22.59
N ILE A 3 -38.62 -48.69 23.49
CA ILE A 3 -39.15 -47.32 23.41
C ILE A 3 -38.03 -46.29 23.63
N PHE A 4 -37.11 -46.50 24.55
CA PHE A 4 -35.99 -45.60 24.82
C PHE A 4 -34.94 -45.58 23.69
N LYS A 5 -34.79 -46.67 22.94
CA LYS A 5 -33.88 -46.75 21.81
C LYS A 5 -34.39 -45.90 20.62
N ASN A 6 -35.71 -45.86 20.42
CA ASN A 6 -36.33 -45.06 19.36
C ASN A 6 -36.31 -43.55 19.64
N ILE A 7 -36.42 -43.13 20.91
CA ILE A 7 -36.33 -41.70 21.28
C ILE A 7 -34.90 -41.18 21.04
N LYS A 8 -33.89 -41.96 21.39
CA LYS A 8 -32.49 -41.56 21.11
C LYS A 8 -32.16 -41.48 19.62
N MET A 9 -32.75 -42.31 18.79
CA MET A 9 -32.57 -42.25 17.34
C MET A 9 -33.28 -41.01 16.74
N LYS A 10 -34.52 -40.72 17.13
CA LYS A 10 -35.26 -39.53 16.67
C LYS A 10 -34.52 -38.25 16.98
N ASN A 11 -33.92 -38.11 18.16
CA ASN A 11 -33.15 -36.92 18.53
C ASN A 11 -31.86 -36.78 17.72
N LYS A 12 -31.22 -37.87 17.31
CA LYS A 12 -30.06 -37.83 16.42
C LYS A 12 -30.41 -37.36 15.01
N PHE A 13 -31.56 -37.79 14.50
CA PHE A 13 -32.06 -37.34 13.20
C PHE A 13 -32.50 -35.88 13.22
N ILE A 14 -33.11 -35.43 14.32
CA ILE A 14 -33.48 -34.01 14.51
C ILE A 14 -32.21 -33.16 14.60
N LEU A 15 -31.18 -33.59 15.32
CA LEU A 15 -29.88 -32.88 15.40
C LEU A 15 -29.18 -32.84 14.06
N LEU A 16 -29.23 -33.93 13.29
CA LEU A 16 -28.63 -33.98 11.94
C LEU A 16 -29.39 -33.08 10.96
N ALA A 17 -30.74 -33.06 11.06
CA ALA A 17 -31.57 -32.19 10.22
C ALA A 17 -31.37 -30.70 10.55
N THR A 18 -31.24 -30.32 11.83
CA THR A 18 -30.92 -28.94 12.22
C THR A 18 -29.51 -28.53 11.81
N LEU A 19 -28.54 -29.44 11.85
CA LEU A 19 -27.18 -29.18 11.35
C LEU A 19 -27.19 -28.98 9.83
N ALA A 20 -27.93 -29.81 9.08
CA ALA A 20 -28.04 -29.70 7.63
C ALA A 20 -28.73 -28.41 7.17
N ILE A 21 -29.74 -27.93 7.92
CA ILE A 21 -30.40 -26.64 7.64
C ILE A 21 -29.45 -25.47 7.93
N GLY A 22 -28.58 -25.59 8.93
CA GLY A 22 -27.55 -24.55 9.23
C GLY A 22 -26.52 -24.35 8.13
N PHE A 23 -26.25 -25.37 7.32
CA PHE A 23 -25.33 -25.24 6.17
C PHE A 23 -26.01 -24.72 4.89
N ALA A 24 -27.33 -24.82 4.77
CA ALA A 24 -28.09 -24.32 3.62
C ALA A 24 -28.40 -22.80 3.72
N SER A 25 -28.11 -22.18 4.86
CA SER A 25 -28.51 -20.77 5.15
C SER A 25 -27.50 -19.70 4.79
N CYS A 26 -26.38 -20.05 4.14
CA CYS A 26 -25.31 -19.10 3.82
C CYS A 26 -24.81 -19.18 2.38
N GLU A 27 -25.63 -19.60 1.42
CA GLU A 27 -25.30 -19.33 0.04
C GLU A 27 -25.77 -17.89 -0.27
N PRO A 28 -24.86 -16.96 -0.60
CA PRO A 28 -25.29 -15.66 -1.10
C PRO A 28 -26.03 -15.88 -2.42
N GLU A 29 -27.31 -15.51 -2.49
CA GLU A 29 -28.02 -15.41 -3.75
C GLU A 29 -27.37 -14.26 -4.55
N PHE A 30 -26.55 -14.62 -5.52
CA PHE A 30 -26.11 -13.65 -6.52
C PHE A 30 -27.28 -13.39 -7.47
N GLU A 31 -27.70 -12.14 -7.61
CA GLU A 31 -28.79 -11.73 -8.54
C GLU A 31 -28.48 -12.08 -10.02
N ASN A 32 -27.25 -12.48 -10.32
CA ASN A 32 -26.80 -12.93 -11.63
C ASN A 32 -26.25 -14.36 -11.51
N GLU A 33 -26.67 -15.21 -12.42
CA GLU A 33 -26.17 -16.58 -12.52
C GLU A 33 -24.65 -16.59 -12.65
N VAL A 34 -23.99 -17.43 -11.84
CA VAL A 34 -22.53 -17.61 -11.82
C VAL A 34 -21.98 -18.12 -13.19
N ASN A 35 -22.84 -18.48 -14.11
CA ASN A 35 -22.54 -18.96 -15.48
C ASN A 35 -22.76 -17.89 -16.56
N ALA A 36 -22.94 -16.61 -16.21
CA ALA A 36 -22.97 -15.56 -17.23
C ALA A 36 -21.59 -15.47 -17.90
N ASP A 37 -21.55 -15.43 -19.20
CA ASP A 37 -20.33 -15.17 -19.96
C ASP A 37 -19.76 -13.80 -19.50
N TYR A 38 -18.62 -13.83 -18.85
CA TYR A 38 -17.94 -12.60 -18.40
C TYR A 38 -17.56 -11.78 -19.62
N THR A 39 -17.87 -10.49 -19.60
CA THR A 39 -17.49 -9.56 -20.66
C THR A 39 -16.79 -8.35 -20.08
N SER A 40 -15.90 -7.74 -20.84
CA SER A 40 -15.27 -6.47 -20.48
C SER A 40 -16.22 -5.28 -20.58
N GLY A 41 -17.44 -5.47 -21.11
CA GLY A 41 -18.31 -4.37 -21.48
C GLY A 41 -17.61 -3.43 -22.46
N GLU A 42 -17.60 -2.13 -22.17
CA GLU A 42 -16.91 -1.13 -22.98
C GLU A 42 -15.43 -0.92 -22.57
N ALA A 43 -14.94 -1.62 -21.56
CA ALA A 43 -13.57 -1.46 -21.12
C ALA A 43 -12.61 -2.32 -21.97
N ASN A 44 -11.44 -1.75 -22.26
CA ASN A 44 -10.37 -2.44 -22.96
C ASN A 44 -9.24 -2.73 -21.98
N PHE A 45 -9.12 -3.97 -21.54
CA PHE A 45 -8.08 -4.40 -20.60
C PHE A 45 -6.81 -4.95 -21.26
N SER A 46 -6.65 -4.78 -22.58
CA SER A 46 -5.51 -5.36 -23.32
C SER A 46 -4.15 -4.87 -22.81
N THR A 47 -4.08 -3.64 -22.29
CA THR A 47 -2.90 -3.14 -21.58
C THR A 47 -3.34 -2.40 -20.31
N TYR A 48 -3.41 -3.13 -19.22
CA TYR A 48 -3.70 -2.57 -17.90
C TYR A 48 -2.42 -2.09 -17.24
N VAL A 49 -2.42 -0.88 -16.69
CA VAL A 49 -1.36 -0.35 -15.80
C VAL A 49 -1.95 0.11 -14.47
N ALA A 50 -1.20 -0.06 -13.41
CA ALA A 50 -1.56 0.40 -12.07
C ALA A 50 -0.52 1.41 -11.58
N ILE A 51 -0.96 2.61 -11.21
CA ILE A 51 -0.12 3.67 -10.67
C ILE A 51 -0.56 3.95 -9.23
N GLY A 52 0.39 4.18 -8.35
CA GLY A 52 0.10 4.49 -6.97
C GLY A 52 1.29 4.37 -6.05
N ASN A 53 0.99 4.19 -4.78
CA ASN A 53 1.98 4.09 -3.72
C ASN A 53 2.20 2.63 -3.23
N SER A 54 2.43 2.46 -1.93
CA SER A 54 2.65 1.18 -1.27
C SER A 54 1.52 0.16 -1.48
N LEU A 55 0.25 0.60 -1.45
CA LEU A 55 -0.89 -0.29 -1.67
C LEU A 55 -0.87 -0.90 -3.08
N THR A 56 -0.51 -0.10 -4.07
CA THR A 56 -0.36 -0.54 -5.46
C THR A 56 0.83 -1.48 -5.63
N ALA A 57 1.94 -1.21 -4.96
CA ALA A 57 3.15 -2.05 -5.01
C ALA A 57 2.94 -3.45 -4.38
N GLY A 58 1.94 -3.63 -3.53
CA GLY A 58 1.76 -4.83 -2.71
C GLY A 58 2.59 -4.79 -1.43
N TYR A 59 2.78 -3.60 -0.85
CA TYR A 59 3.44 -3.43 0.45
C TYR A 59 2.57 -3.99 1.56
N MET A 60 3.06 -4.99 2.24
CA MET A 60 2.42 -5.67 3.37
C MET A 60 3.46 -5.98 4.42
N ASP A 61 3.06 -6.06 5.68
CA ASP A 61 3.94 -6.46 6.76
C ASP A 61 5.23 -5.61 6.85
N GLY A 62 5.12 -4.30 6.56
CA GLY A 62 6.24 -3.36 6.66
C GLY A 62 7.20 -3.33 5.47
N THR A 63 6.97 -4.07 4.40
CA THR A 63 7.84 -4.08 3.21
C THR A 63 7.10 -4.59 1.95
N VAL A 64 7.78 -4.59 0.81
CA VAL A 64 7.39 -5.40 -0.35
C VAL A 64 8.24 -6.65 -0.35
N SER A 65 7.59 -7.81 -0.40
CA SER A 65 8.22 -9.11 -0.54
C SER A 65 7.69 -9.81 -1.78
N LYS A 66 8.34 -10.89 -2.20
CA LYS A 66 7.87 -11.71 -3.32
C LYS A 66 6.42 -12.18 -3.12
N GLY A 67 6.08 -12.64 -1.91
CA GLY A 67 4.73 -13.09 -1.59
C GLY A 67 3.72 -11.96 -1.51
N SER A 68 4.09 -10.82 -0.92
CA SER A 68 3.17 -9.68 -0.80
C SER A 68 2.86 -9.06 -2.15
N GLN A 69 3.84 -8.92 -3.05
CA GLN A 69 3.63 -8.43 -4.39
C GLN A 69 2.70 -9.33 -5.21
N ALA A 70 2.84 -10.65 -5.07
CA ALA A 70 1.95 -11.61 -5.74
C ALA A 70 0.48 -11.42 -5.37
N ASN A 71 0.20 -10.88 -4.19
CA ASN A 71 -1.14 -10.59 -3.67
C ASN A 71 -1.51 -9.10 -3.75
N SER A 72 -0.76 -8.29 -4.49
CA SER A 72 -1.12 -6.88 -4.72
C SER A 72 -2.46 -6.76 -5.44
N TYR A 73 -3.27 -5.74 -5.10
CA TYR A 73 -4.57 -5.58 -5.74
C TYR A 73 -4.48 -5.44 -7.28
N PRO A 74 -3.44 -4.79 -7.86
CA PRO A 74 -3.34 -4.74 -9.31
C PRO A 74 -3.13 -6.11 -9.95
N ASN A 75 -2.35 -6.98 -9.29
CA ASN A 75 -2.14 -8.33 -9.78
C ASN A 75 -3.42 -9.17 -9.70
N LEU A 76 -4.20 -9.03 -8.62
CA LEU A 76 -5.50 -9.70 -8.48
C LEU A 76 -6.50 -9.20 -9.53
N LEU A 77 -6.56 -7.88 -9.78
CA LEU A 77 -7.39 -7.32 -10.85
C LEU A 77 -6.97 -7.82 -12.23
N ALA A 78 -5.66 -7.87 -12.50
CA ALA A 78 -5.14 -8.34 -13.78
C ALA A 78 -5.55 -9.80 -14.05
N GLN A 79 -5.57 -10.66 -13.03
CA GLN A 79 -6.06 -12.03 -13.14
C GLN A 79 -7.56 -12.07 -13.51
N GLN A 80 -8.38 -11.17 -12.96
CA GLN A 80 -9.78 -11.06 -13.33
C GLN A 80 -9.95 -10.50 -14.76
N PHE A 81 -9.18 -9.48 -15.12
CA PHE A 81 -9.22 -8.91 -16.48
C PHE A 81 -8.80 -9.93 -17.54
N ALA A 82 -7.89 -10.85 -17.23
CA ALA A 82 -7.50 -11.92 -18.13
C ALA A 82 -8.68 -12.81 -18.57
N LEU A 83 -9.71 -12.96 -17.70
CA LEU A 83 -10.91 -13.73 -18.04
C LEU A 83 -11.79 -13.07 -19.12
N VAL A 84 -11.58 -11.77 -19.36
CA VAL A 84 -12.37 -10.96 -20.29
C VAL A 84 -11.50 -10.27 -21.34
N GLY A 85 -10.41 -10.91 -21.75
CA GLY A 85 -9.52 -10.45 -22.80
C GLY A 85 -8.44 -9.48 -22.35
N GLY A 86 -8.14 -9.40 -21.05
CA GLY A 86 -7.01 -8.66 -20.53
C GLY A 86 -5.67 -9.23 -21.00
N GLY A 87 -4.72 -8.33 -21.27
CA GLY A 87 -3.38 -8.70 -21.69
C GLY A 87 -2.46 -9.08 -20.52
N ALA A 88 -1.19 -9.36 -20.85
CA ALA A 88 -0.18 -9.70 -19.84
C ALA A 88 0.04 -8.55 -18.86
N PHE A 89 0.14 -8.87 -17.58
CA PHE A 89 0.43 -7.92 -16.50
C PHE A 89 1.77 -8.27 -15.85
N THR A 90 2.70 -7.32 -15.88
CA THR A 90 4.04 -7.50 -15.33
C THR A 90 4.26 -6.62 -14.11
N GLN A 91 5.06 -7.11 -13.17
CA GLN A 91 5.41 -6.41 -11.93
C GLN A 91 6.93 -6.38 -11.76
N PRO A 92 7.51 -5.40 -11.03
CA PRO A 92 8.92 -5.40 -10.70
C PRO A 92 9.36 -6.75 -10.15
N SER A 93 10.49 -7.28 -10.62
CA SER A 93 10.93 -8.61 -10.22
C SER A 93 11.41 -8.63 -8.77
N TYR A 94 10.90 -9.56 -7.99
CA TYR A 94 11.38 -9.93 -6.66
C TYR A 94 11.91 -11.39 -6.67
N ALA A 95 12.48 -11.82 -7.80
CA ALA A 95 13.10 -13.14 -7.91
C ALA A 95 14.32 -13.29 -6.98
N ASP A 96 14.96 -12.16 -6.67
CA ASP A 96 16.06 -12.01 -5.71
C ASP A 96 15.63 -12.08 -4.24
N ASP A 97 14.34 -12.02 -3.93
CA ASP A 97 13.80 -12.28 -2.58
C ASP A 97 13.70 -13.79 -2.32
N VAL A 98 14.84 -14.45 -2.15
CA VAL A 98 14.98 -15.90 -2.15
C VAL A 98 14.15 -16.55 -1.04
N ASN A 99 14.11 -15.93 0.13
CA ASN A 99 13.46 -16.47 1.32
C ASN A 99 12.13 -15.75 1.66
N ASN A 100 11.63 -14.93 0.75
CA ASN A 100 10.42 -14.13 0.97
C ASN A 100 10.51 -13.27 2.24
N LEU A 101 11.68 -12.71 2.50
CA LEU A 101 11.92 -11.85 3.66
C LEU A 101 11.51 -10.40 3.40
N GLY A 102 11.51 -9.98 2.14
CA GLY A 102 11.40 -8.55 1.80
C GLY A 102 12.61 -7.77 2.31
N GLY A 103 12.39 -6.49 2.65
CA GLY A 103 13.47 -5.58 2.99
C GLY A 103 14.25 -5.12 1.75
N LEU A 104 15.21 -4.22 1.94
CA LEU A 104 16.09 -3.74 0.87
C LEU A 104 17.52 -3.58 1.39
N MET A 105 18.47 -3.85 0.51
CA MET A 105 19.89 -3.64 0.73
C MET A 105 20.43 -2.58 -0.25
N LEU A 106 21.43 -1.81 0.16
CA LEU A 106 22.17 -0.92 -0.70
C LEU A 106 23.67 -1.04 -0.37
N GLY A 107 24.44 -1.55 -1.33
CA GLY A 107 25.85 -1.79 -1.14
C GLY A 107 26.15 -2.76 0.00
N GLY A 108 25.30 -3.77 0.19
CA GLY A 108 25.41 -4.76 1.26
C GLY A 108 24.92 -4.31 2.64
N ASN A 109 24.40 -3.08 2.76
CA ASN A 109 23.82 -2.57 4.01
C ASN A 109 22.30 -2.56 3.94
N PRO A 110 21.58 -2.95 5.03
CA PRO A 110 20.14 -2.89 5.08
C PRO A 110 19.66 -1.42 5.11
N ILE A 111 18.73 -1.08 4.21
CA ILE A 111 18.07 0.24 4.14
C ILE A 111 16.56 0.15 4.35
N ALA A 112 16.01 -1.05 4.36
CA ALA A 112 14.65 -1.32 4.79
C ALA A 112 14.60 -2.69 5.49
N ASN A 113 13.75 -2.77 6.51
CA ASN A 113 13.62 -3.98 7.33
C ASN A 113 12.94 -5.12 6.57
N THR A 114 13.19 -6.34 7.02
CA THR A 114 12.44 -7.54 6.61
C THR A 114 10.98 -7.42 7.03
N ARG A 115 10.12 -8.25 6.43
CA ARG A 115 8.69 -8.22 6.72
C ARG A 115 8.40 -8.58 8.19
N LEU A 116 7.30 -8.03 8.70
CA LEU A 116 6.81 -8.35 10.03
C LEU A 116 6.12 -9.73 10.05
N ILE A 117 6.30 -10.42 11.15
CA ILE A 117 5.53 -11.62 11.51
C ILE A 117 4.98 -11.43 12.92
N ILE A 118 3.94 -12.18 13.26
CA ILE A 118 3.51 -12.28 14.66
C ILE A 118 4.35 -13.36 15.32
N ASP A 119 5.25 -12.96 16.22
CA ASP A 119 5.94 -13.92 17.07
C ASP A 119 5.00 -14.37 18.21
N ALA A 120 4.55 -15.61 18.11
CA ALA A 120 3.66 -16.20 19.12
C ALA A 120 4.30 -16.26 20.51
N SER A 121 5.63 -16.27 20.63
CA SER A 121 6.33 -16.30 21.92
C SER A 121 6.28 -14.95 22.62
N GLN A 122 6.22 -13.85 21.87
CA GLN A 122 6.19 -12.49 22.39
C GLN A 122 4.81 -11.81 22.26
N GLY A 123 3.90 -12.38 21.47
CA GLY A 123 2.55 -11.87 21.27
C GLY A 123 2.52 -10.51 20.55
N ARG A 124 3.55 -10.17 19.80
CA ARG A 124 3.67 -8.88 19.07
C ARG A 124 4.26 -9.08 17.67
N PRO A 125 4.00 -8.15 16.73
CA PRO A 125 4.72 -8.13 15.46
C PRO A 125 6.20 -7.84 15.68
N GLU A 126 7.06 -8.57 14.96
CA GLU A 126 8.50 -8.32 14.87
C GLU A 126 9.03 -8.65 13.48
N ASN A 127 10.18 -8.10 13.12
CA ASN A 127 10.77 -8.41 11.83
C ASN A 127 11.27 -9.86 11.82
N ILE A 128 10.92 -10.59 10.76
CA ILE A 128 11.42 -11.96 10.57
C ILE A 128 12.95 -11.96 10.53
N ALA A 129 13.57 -12.87 11.28
CA ALA A 129 15.01 -12.97 11.33
C ALA A 129 15.59 -13.35 9.96
N GLY A 130 16.70 -12.72 9.60
CA GLY A 130 17.41 -12.95 8.36
C GLY A 130 17.91 -11.67 7.71
N THR A 131 18.68 -11.83 6.65
CA THR A 131 19.19 -10.72 5.86
C THR A 131 18.46 -10.67 4.52
N SER A 132 17.95 -9.49 4.14
CA SER A 132 17.36 -9.28 2.82
C SER A 132 18.39 -9.62 1.72
N THR A 133 17.90 -10.21 0.63
CA THR A 133 18.70 -10.49 -0.55
C THR A 133 18.39 -9.53 -1.71
N ILE A 134 17.52 -8.54 -1.46
CA ILE A 134 17.06 -7.57 -2.46
C ILE A 134 18.02 -6.39 -2.49
N GLU A 135 18.96 -6.39 -3.42
CA GLU A 135 19.93 -5.30 -3.60
C GLU A 135 19.39 -4.24 -4.57
N VAL A 136 19.31 -2.97 -4.11
CA VAL A 136 18.75 -1.85 -4.89
C VAL A 136 19.58 -1.57 -6.15
N SER A 137 20.89 -1.76 -6.10
CA SER A 137 21.78 -1.56 -7.24
C SER A 137 21.64 -2.61 -8.36
N ASN A 138 20.90 -3.69 -8.13
CA ASN A 138 20.53 -4.66 -9.16
C ASN A 138 19.39 -4.10 -10.01
N LEU A 139 19.72 -3.16 -10.91
CA LEU A 139 18.76 -2.44 -11.73
C LEU A 139 18.13 -3.33 -12.78
N GLN A 140 16.81 -3.34 -12.85
CA GLN A 140 16.02 -4.07 -13.84
C GLN A 140 15.84 -3.26 -15.12
N ALA A 141 15.88 -1.93 -15.03
CA ALA A 141 15.75 -0.96 -16.13
C ALA A 141 14.55 -1.28 -17.06
N THR A 142 13.39 -1.57 -16.49
CA THR A 142 12.23 -2.09 -17.21
C THR A 142 10.96 -1.39 -16.74
N ALA A 143 10.16 -0.90 -17.69
CA ALA A 143 8.80 -0.43 -17.40
C ALA A 143 7.87 -1.62 -17.16
N TYR A 144 7.20 -1.62 -16.02
CA TYR A 144 6.24 -2.64 -15.63
C TYR A 144 4.81 -2.14 -15.74
N ASN A 145 3.85 -3.07 -15.68
CA ASN A 145 2.43 -2.72 -15.61
C ASN A 145 2.04 -2.24 -14.21
N ASN A 146 2.67 -2.81 -13.16
CA ASN A 146 2.53 -2.32 -11.80
C ASN A 146 3.62 -1.28 -11.53
N MET A 147 3.21 -0.01 -11.44
CA MET A 147 4.05 1.15 -11.14
C MET A 147 3.72 1.72 -9.75
N GLY A 148 3.37 0.85 -8.81
CA GLY A 148 3.25 1.20 -7.41
C GLY A 148 4.61 1.45 -6.78
N VAL A 149 4.76 2.58 -6.07
CA VAL A 149 6.01 2.97 -5.42
C VAL A 149 5.77 3.27 -3.94
N PRO A 150 6.22 2.40 -3.02
CA PRO A 150 6.07 2.64 -1.58
C PRO A 150 6.62 4.00 -1.17
N GLY A 151 5.87 4.73 -0.35
CA GLY A 151 6.25 6.05 0.14
C GLY A 151 6.07 7.21 -0.86
N ALA A 152 5.69 6.94 -2.11
CA ALA A 152 5.50 8.01 -3.09
C ALA A 152 4.35 8.93 -2.69
N LYS A 153 4.59 10.23 -2.73
CA LYS A 153 3.59 11.30 -2.77
C LYS A 153 3.21 11.55 -4.23
N SER A 154 2.11 12.27 -4.46
CA SER A 154 1.59 12.51 -5.81
C SER A 154 2.62 13.10 -6.77
N PHE A 155 3.35 14.13 -6.35
CA PHE A 155 4.34 14.83 -7.16
C PHE A 155 5.59 14.00 -7.50
N HIS A 156 5.89 12.96 -6.72
CA HIS A 156 6.98 12.04 -7.01
C HIS A 156 6.78 11.27 -8.32
N LEU A 157 5.52 11.05 -8.74
CA LEU A 157 5.23 10.34 -9.98
C LEU A 157 5.68 11.10 -11.24
N LEU A 158 5.85 12.42 -11.12
CA LEU A 158 6.32 13.29 -12.20
C LEU A 158 7.83 13.60 -12.11
N SER A 159 8.48 13.24 -11.00
CA SER A 159 9.87 13.57 -10.76
C SER A 159 10.82 12.71 -11.58
N THR A 160 11.67 13.35 -12.38
CA THR A 160 12.68 12.69 -13.21
C THR A 160 13.95 12.29 -12.45
N SER A 161 14.07 12.65 -11.18
CA SER A 161 15.18 12.23 -10.31
C SER A 161 14.84 11.06 -9.39
N TYR A 162 13.56 10.68 -9.32
CA TYR A 162 13.05 9.73 -8.33
C TYR A 162 13.56 8.29 -8.53
N GLY A 163 13.98 7.94 -9.76
CA GLY A 163 14.62 6.67 -10.13
C GLY A 163 16.16 6.69 -10.15
N ASN A 164 16.81 7.74 -9.66
CA ASN A 164 18.25 7.86 -9.71
C ASN A 164 18.93 7.20 -8.50
N LEU A 165 19.69 6.12 -8.73
CA LEU A 165 20.40 5.39 -7.67
C LEU A 165 21.27 6.30 -6.77
N ALA A 166 21.96 7.29 -7.34
CA ALA A 166 22.79 8.22 -6.56
C ALA A 166 21.98 9.09 -5.58
N GLY A 167 20.69 9.26 -5.82
CA GLY A 167 19.79 10.01 -4.96
C GLY A 167 19.27 9.24 -3.73
N VAL A 168 19.45 7.91 -3.70
CA VAL A 168 18.89 7.09 -2.60
C VAL A 168 19.49 7.48 -1.25
N ALA A 169 20.82 7.58 -1.17
CA ALA A 169 21.52 7.99 0.06
C ALA A 169 21.23 9.43 0.48
N LEU A 170 20.75 10.26 -0.46
CA LEU A 170 20.40 11.65 -0.24
C LEU A 170 18.90 11.84 0.08
N GLY A 171 18.10 10.76 0.04
CA GLY A 171 16.65 10.83 0.22
C GLY A 171 15.89 11.49 -0.93
N THR A 172 16.54 11.75 -2.08
CA THR A 172 15.94 12.40 -3.26
C THR A 172 15.43 11.40 -4.30
N ALA A 173 15.71 10.11 -4.12
CA ALA A 173 15.23 9.02 -4.95
C ALA A 173 14.62 7.91 -4.09
N ASN A 174 13.74 7.15 -4.69
CA ASN A 174 13.06 6.07 -4.00
C ASN A 174 13.68 4.71 -4.35
N PRO A 175 14.18 3.94 -3.37
CA PRO A 175 14.88 2.70 -3.63
C PRO A 175 14.02 1.64 -4.33
N TYR A 176 12.70 1.64 -4.11
CA TYR A 176 11.81 0.71 -4.82
C TYR A 176 11.70 1.07 -6.30
N PHE A 177 11.55 2.36 -6.64
CA PHE A 177 11.48 2.79 -8.04
C PHE A 177 12.83 2.68 -8.74
N VAL A 178 13.93 3.03 -8.08
CA VAL A 178 15.30 2.90 -8.62
C VAL A 178 15.55 1.53 -9.20
N ARG A 179 15.08 0.46 -8.55
CA ARG A 179 15.31 -0.91 -9.02
C ARG A 179 14.76 -1.18 -10.42
N HIS A 180 13.68 -0.51 -10.82
CA HIS A 180 13.02 -0.81 -12.10
C HIS A 180 12.86 0.39 -13.04
N ALA A 181 13.17 1.60 -12.60
CA ALA A 181 13.17 2.77 -13.47
C ALA A 181 13.96 2.49 -14.77
N THR A 182 13.38 2.84 -15.92
CA THR A 182 13.97 2.53 -17.23
C THR A 182 15.29 3.31 -17.45
N SER A 183 15.47 4.40 -16.73
CA SER A 183 16.72 5.18 -16.69
C SER A 183 16.80 5.98 -15.39
N SER A 184 17.97 6.53 -15.09
CA SER A 184 18.19 7.42 -13.93
C SER A 184 17.40 8.73 -14.00
N SER A 185 16.83 9.07 -15.15
CA SER A 185 15.99 10.25 -15.37
C SER A 185 14.53 9.89 -15.73
N ALA A 186 14.15 8.63 -15.60
CA ALA A 186 12.76 8.22 -15.80
C ALA A 186 11.86 8.76 -14.69
N ALA A 187 10.64 9.13 -15.06
CA ALA A 187 9.56 9.39 -14.12
C ALA A 187 8.61 8.19 -14.10
N VAL A 188 7.99 7.91 -12.93
CA VAL A 188 7.05 6.79 -12.78
C VAL A 188 5.92 6.86 -13.81
N LEU A 189 5.34 8.05 -14.01
CA LEU A 189 4.28 8.25 -15.00
C LEU A 189 4.78 8.02 -16.43
N GLY A 190 6.01 8.46 -16.74
CA GLY A 190 6.62 8.23 -18.06
C GLY A 190 6.81 6.75 -18.38
N ASP A 191 7.33 5.99 -17.40
CA ASP A 191 7.49 4.54 -17.54
C ASP A 191 6.13 3.83 -17.69
N ALA A 192 5.11 4.24 -16.94
CA ALA A 192 3.75 3.72 -17.09
C ALA A 192 3.19 3.98 -18.50
N MET A 193 3.35 5.20 -19.02
CA MET A 193 2.88 5.58 -20.37
C MET A 193 3.62 4.87 -21.49
N SER A 194 4.89 4.47 -21.27
CA SER A 194 5.64 3.67 -22.25
C SER A 194 5.00 2.31 -22.54
N LYS A 195 4.12 1.82 -21.65
CA LYS A 195 3.33 0.61 -21.84
C LYS A 195 2.14 0.81 -22.80
N ASN A 196 1.82 2.04 -23.21
CA ASN A 196 0.64 2.38 -24.00
C ASN A 196 -0.67 1.84 -23.37
N PRO A 197 -1.02 2.29 -22.17
CA PRO A 197 -2.16 1.76 -21.44
C PRO A 197 -3.48 1.96 -22.18
N THR A 198 -4.34 0.95 -22.13
CA THR A 198 -5.75 1.02 -22.56
C THR A 198 -6.69 1.13 -21.38
N PHE A 199 -6.23 0.66 -20.20
CA PHE A 199 -6.92 0.79 -18.93
C PHE A 199 -5.93 1.06 -17.81
N PHE A 200 -6.35 1.84 -16.80
CA PHE A 200 -5.50 2.12 -15.65
C PHE A 200 -6.27 2.12 -14.33
N THR A 201 -5.55 1.85 -13.23
CA THR A 201 -5.96 2.25 -11.88
C THR A 201 -4.95 3.25 -11.34
N ASN A 202 -5.45 4.32 -10.70
CA ASN A 202 -4.62 5.30 -10.02
C ASN A 202 -5.05 5.43 -8.55
N TRP A 203 -4.17 5.01 -7.65
CA TRP A 203 -4.38 5.14 -6.21
C TRP A 203 -3.17 5.80 -5.56
N ILE A 204 -3.06 7.11 -5.78
CA ILE A 204 -2.01 7.98 -5.24
C ILE A 204 -2.62 9.08 -4.38
N GLY A 205 -1.85 9.64 -3.47
CA GLY A 205 -2.22 10.80 -2.68
C GLY A 205 -2.25 10.56 -1.17
N SER A 206 -2.38 9.31 -0.71
CA SER A 206 -2.42 9.03 0.73
C SER A 206 -1.16 9.55 1.46
N ASN A 207 0.01 9.41 0.85
CA ASN A 207 1.28 9.85 1.46
C ASN A 207 1.45 11.38 1.46
N ASP A 208 0.63 12.12 0.70
CA ASP A 208 0.64 13.58 0.71
C ASP A 208 0.22 14.17 2.06
N VAL A 209 -0.42 13.35 2.91
CA VAL A 209 -0.87 13.72 4.27
C VAL A 209 -0.49 12.69 5.34
N LEU A 210 -0.25 11.42 4.98
CA LEU A 210 -0.15 10.32 5.93
C LEU A 210 1.08 10.44 6.83
N ALA A 211 2.24 10.79 6.28
CA ALA A 211 3.47 10.90 7.05
C ALA A 211 3.39 11.98 8.12
N TYR A 212 2.73 13.11 7.82
CA TYR A 212 2.43 14.15 8.81
C TYR A 212 1.57 13.60 9.95
N ALA A 213 0.48 12.94 9.60
CA ALA A 213 -0.46 12.42 10.58
C ALA A 213 0.17 11.35 11.48
N THR A 214 0.87 10.38 10.91
CA THR A 214 1.53 9.29 11.66
C THR A 214 2.74 9.75 12.45
N GLY A 215 3.41 10.82 12.00
CA GLY A 215 4.52 11.48 12.70
C GLY A 215 4.07 12.48 13.77
N GLY A 216 2.74 12.63 14.00
CA GLY A 216 2.22 13.60 14.97
C GLY A 216 2.54 15.06 14.62
N GLY A 217 2.69 15.37 13.33
CA GLY A 217 3.07 16.72 12.85
C GLY A 217 4.54 17.06 13.05
N ALA A 218 5.40 16.06 13.26
CA ALA A 218 6.83 16.23 13.49
C ALA A 218 7.66 15.68 12.31
N ILE A 219 8.86 16.23 12.14
CA ILE A 219 9.90 15.63 11.26
C ILE A 219 10.45 14.39 11.98
N PRO A 220 10.78 13.31 11.25
CA PRO A 220 11.41 12.14 11.85
C PRO A 220 12.66 12.53 12.63
N ASP A 221 12.81 11.97 13.82
CA ASP A 221 14.02 12.15 14.61
C ASP A 221 15.24 11.58 13.85
N ASN A 222 16.37 12.27 13.98
CA ASN A 222 17.61 11.80 13.41
C ASN A 222 18.21 10.71 14.29
N PRO A 223 18.26 9.42 13.86
CA PRO A 223 18.74 8.33 14.69
C PRO A 223 20.22 8.45 15.09
N THR A 224 20.95 9.46 14.56
CA THR A 224 22.35 9.74 14.94
C THR A 224 22.50 10.68 16.13
N THR A 225 21.40 11.33 16.56
CA THR A 225 21.41 12.09 17.81
C THR A 225 21.01 11.19 18.98
N PRO A 226 21.87 11.00 20.00
CA PRO A 226 21.47 10.24 21.17
C PRO A 226 20.25 10.90 21.83
N SER A 227 19.23 10.14 22.11
CA SER A 227 18.00 10.54 22.79
C SER A 227 18.24 10.94 24.25
N VAL A 228 18.99 11.99 24.50
CA VAL A 228 19.30 12.42 25.88
C VAL A 228 18.28 13.43 26.40
N ASP A 229 17.48 14.03 25.54
CA ASP A 229 16.42 14.94 25.96
C ASP A 229 15.41 15.16 24.80
N GLU A 230 14.65 14.14 24.47
CA GLU A 230 13.60 14.17 23.45
C GLU A 230 12.46 15.18 23.77
N SER A 231 12.49 15.75 24.97
CA SER A 231 11.47 16.68 25.42
C SER A 231 11.60 18.09 24.84
N LEU A 232 12.67 18.43 24.13
CA LEU A 232 12.98 19.85 23.90
C LEU A 232 13.18 20.30 22.45
N SER A 233 13.16 19.43 21.43
CA SER A 233 13.23 19.93 20.05
C SER A 233 12.53 19.02 19.03
N ILE A 234 11.21 18.87 19.18
CA ILE A 234 10.40 18.36 18.09
C ILE A 234 10.43 19.42 16.97
N THR A 235 11.09 19.11 15.86
CA THR A 235 11.01 19.96 14.68
C THR A 235 9.66 19.72 14.02
N PRO A 236 8.77 20.70 13.93
CA PRO A 236 7.46 20.53 13.31
C PRO A 236 7.63 20.28 11.81
N ALA A 237 6.86 19.33 11.29
CA ALA A 237 6.65 19.20 9.86
C ALA A 237 5.70 20.32 9.37
N ALA A 238 5.83 20.70 8.11
CA ALA A 238 5.06 21.81 7.56
C ALA A 238 3.73 21.32 6.97
N ASP A 239 2.66 22.09 7.21
CA ASP A 239 1.48 22.07 6.36
C ASP A 239 1.62 23.18 5.31
N HIS A 240 1.87 22.76 4.05
CA HIS A 240 2.10 23.74 2.98
C HIS A 240 0.83 24.45 2.53
N ASN A 241 -0.33 24.08 2.99
CA ASN A 241 -1.55 24.89 2.84
C ASN A 241 -1.49 26.14 3.74
N LEU A 242 -0.87 26.03 4.90
CA LEU A 242 -0.68 27.13 5.83
C LEU A 242 0.51 28.03 5.44
N THR A 243 1.58 27.44 4.92
CA THR A 243 2.77 28.20 4.49
C THR A 243 2.62 28.87 3.12
N GLY A 244 1.66 28.43 2.32
CA GLY A 244 1.48 28.87 0.93
C GLY A 244 2.58 28.38 -0.03
N ASN A 245 3.47 27.49 0.40
CA ASN A 245 4.52 26.94 -0.45
C ASN A 245 3.94 25.95 -1.45
N THR A 246 4.11 26.20 -2.74
CA THR A 246 3.63 25.35 -3.84
C THR A 246 4.76 24.62 -4.57
N ASN A 247 6.02 24.73 -4.09
CA ASN A 247 7.17 24.06 -4.71
C ASN A 247 7.47 22.72 -4.01
N PRO A 248 7.07 21.57 -4.57
CA PRO A 248 7.26 20.26 -3.94
C PRO A 248 8.72 19.84 -3.78
N ASN A 249 9.67 20.46 -4.52
CA ASN A 249 11.10 20.16 -4.38
C ASN A 249 11.68 20.63 -3.04
N THR A 250 10.94 21.43 -2.28
CA THR A 250 11.36 21.96 -0.99
C THR A 250 10.63 21.33 0.19
N TYR A 251 9.76 20.33 -0.08
CA TYR A 251 8.97 19.67 0.95
C TYR A 251 9.82 18.65 1.70
N GLY A 252 9.65 18.63 3.01
CA GLY A 252 10.14 17.56 3.88
C GLY A 252 9.34 16.27 3.71
N SER A 253 9.93 15.17 4.17
CA SER A 253 9.30 13.84 4.05
C SER A 253 7.93 13.77 4.72
N ASN A 254 7.77 14.42 5.88
CA ASN A 254 6.55 14.41 6.69
C ASN A 254 5.62 15.59 6.40
N ASP A 255 5.96 16.51 5.50
CA ASP A 255 5.14 17.68 5.21
C ASP A 255 3.82 17.29 4.54
N ILE A 256 2.77 18.07 4.79
CA ILE A 256 1.52 18.01 4.02
C ILE A 256 1.72 18.74 2.70
N THR A 257 1.42 18.07 1.59
CA THR A 257 1.44 18.65 0.25
C THR A 257 0.40 19.78 0.16
N ASN A 258 0.79 20.92 -0.44
CA ASN A 258 -0.14 22.00 -0.74
C ASN A 258 -1.25 21.53 -1.71
N SER A 259 -2.51 21.85 -1.42
CA SER A 259 -3.65 21.39 -2.21
C SER A 259 -3.60 21.86 -3.66
N THR A 260 -3.15 23.09 -3.94
CA THR A 260 -2.97 23.58 -5.31
C THR A 260 -1.89 22.78 -6.05
N THR A 261 -0.80 22.43 -5.37
CA THR A 261 0.23 21.55 -5.95
C THR A 261 -0.33 20.16 -6.24
N TYR A 262 -1.09 19.60 -5.29
CA TYR A 262 -1.75 18.31 -5.46
C TYR A 262 -2.71 18.32 -6.66
N ASP A 263 -3.58 19.32 -6.76
CA ASP A 263 -4.57 19.44 -7.84
C ASP A 263 -3.91 19.53 -9.21
N ASN A 264 -2.84 20.34 -9.35
CA ASN A 264 -2.08 20.49 -10.59
C ASN A 264 -1.39 19.19 -11.00
N VAL A 265 -0.75 18.53 -10.03
CA VAL A 265 -0.06 17.24 -10.25
C VAL A 265 -1.07 16.15 -10.60
N TYR A 266 -2.15 16.03 -9.84
CA TYR A 266 -3.16 15.00 -10.07
C TYR A 266 -3.86 15.18 -11.41
N SER A 267 -4.19 16.42 -11.77
CA SER A 267 -4.73 16.74 -13.09
C SER A 267 -3.75 16.36 -14.21
N THR A 268 -2.46 16.61 -14.03
CA THR A 268 -1.43 16.21 -14.99
C THR A 268 -1.36 14.69 -15.15
N ILE A 269 -1.41 13.95 -14.05
CA ILE A 269 -1.40 12.48 -14.07
C ILE A 269 -2.61 11.96 -14.84
N ILE A 270 -3.82 12.42 -14.52
CA ILE A 270 -5.04 11.93 -15.18
C ILE A 270 -5.09 12.32 -16.66
N ASN A 271 -4.78 13.57 -16.99
CA ASN A 271 -4.75 14.02 -18.39
C ASN A 271 -3.73 13.21 -19.21
N THR A 272 -2.57 12.87 -18.62
CA THR A 272 -1.55 12.05 -19.29
C THR A 272 -2.04 10.61 -19.48
N LEU A 273 -2.59 9.98 -18.44
CA LEU A 273 -3.11 8.62 -18.52
C LEU A 273 -4.23 8.47 -19.55
N THR A 274 -5.08 9.49 -19.70
CA THR A 274 -6.21 9.48 -20.63
C THR A 274 -5.89 10.01 -22.02
N SER A 275 -4.69 10.57 -22.24
CA SER A 275 -4.32 11.25 -23.49
C SER A 275 -4.44 10.40 -24.75
N ASN A 276 -4.24 9.08 -24.63
CA ASN A 276 -4.38 8.12 -25.73
C ASN A 276 -5.72 7.37 -25.70
N GLY A 277 -6.73 7.90 -24.99
CA GLY A 277 -8.07 7.32 -24.91
C GLY A 277 -8.19 6.17 -23.90
N ALA A 278 -7.18 5.93 -23.05
CA ALA A 278 -7.30 4.94 -21.97
C ALA A 278 -8.44 5.33 -21.01
N LYS A 279 -9.22 4.35 -20.60
CA LYS A 279 -10.21 4.46 -19.53
C LYS A 279 -9.58 3.98 -18.23
N GLY A 280 -10.14 4.37 -17.08
CA GLY A 280 -9.57 3.92 -15.82
C GLY A 280 -10.42 4.19 -14.60
N VAL A 281 -9.89 3.76 -13.46
CA VAL A 281 -10.47 3.98 -12.14
C VAL A 281 -9.49 4.82 -11.33
N VAL A 282 -10.00 5.86 -10.70
CA VAL A 282 -9.28 6.67 -9.73
C VAL A 282 -9.85 6.41 -8.34
N CYS A 283 -8.96 6.19 -7.37
CA CYS A 283 -9.36 5.97 -6.00
C CYS A 283 -9.25 7.26 -5.21
N THR A 284 -10.21 7.52 -4.35
CA THR A 284 -10.16 8.63 -3.39
C THR A 284 -9.15 8.35 -2.28
N ILE A 285 -8.63 9.41 -1.67
CA ILE A 285 -7.83 9.32 -0.46
C ILE A 285 -8.78 9.07 0.72
N PRO A 286 -8.65 7.95 1.45
CA PRO A 286 -9.45 7.74 2.66
C PRO A 286 -9.05 8.74 3.74
N SER A 287 -9.99 9.07 4.63
CA SER A 287 -9.66 9.88 5.80
C SER A 287 -8.57 9.21 6.62
N VAL A 288 -7.50 9.94 6.94
CA VAL A 288 -6.42 9.42 7.78
C VAL A 288 -6.92 8.99 9.16
N THR A 289 -7.96 9.65 9.68
CA THR A 289 -8.56 9.30 10.97
C THR A 289 -9.37 7.99 10.95
N ALA A 290 -9.66 7.44 9.76
CA ALA A 290 -10.38 6.18 9.62
C ALA A 290 -9.46 4.96 9.65
N ILE A 291 -8.14 5.12 9.55
CA ILE A 291 -7.22 3.99 9.58
C ILE A 291 -7.02 3.48 11.02
N PRO A 292 -6.86 2.15 11.21
CA PRO A 292 -6.74 1.52 12.54
C PRO A 292 -5.65 2.13 13.43
N TYR A 293 -4.57 2.64 12.85
CA TYR A 293 -3.50 3.33 13.57
C TYR A 293 -4.03 4.44 14.50
N PHE A 294 -5.04 5.21 14.06
CA PHE A 294 -5.62 6.31 14.85
C PHE A 294 -6.88 5.90 15.63
N THR A 295 -7.45 4.74 15.37
CA THR A 295 -8.71 4.30 16.00
C THR A 295 -8.50 3.22 17.06
N THR A 296 -7.38 2.49 17.02
CA THR A 296 -7.06 1.42 17.98
C THR A 296 -6.82 1.96 19.38
N VAL A 297 -6.13 3.13 19.48
CA VAL A 297 -5.97 3.86 20.74
C VAL A 297 -6.76 5.16 20.62
N PRO A 298 -7.83 5.36 21.39
CA PRO A 298 -8.64 6.57 21.30
C PRO A 298 -7.82 7.80 21.71
N TYR A 299 -8.19 8.97 21.20
CA TYR A 299 -7.54 10.27 21.46
C TYR A 299 -7.34 10.57 22.97
N ALA A 300 -8.26 10.14 23.82
CA ALA A 300 -8.17 10.29 25.27
C ALA A 300 -8.22 8.91 25.96
N PRO A 301 -7.19 8.05 25.79
CA PRO A 301 -7.18 6.71 26.35
C PRO A 301 -7.15 6.70 27.89
N LEU A 302 -6.63 7.77 28.49
CA LEU A 302 -6.48 7.95 29.94
C LEU A 302 -7.54 8.92 30.46
N SER A 303 -8.81 8.68 30.18
CA SER A 303 -9.89 9.48 30.77
C SER A 303 -9.87 9.34 32.32
N PRO A 304 -10.31 10.36 33.05
CA PRO A 304 -10.46 10.28 34.51
C PRO A 304 -11.25 9.05 34.96
N THR A 305 -12.25 8.63 34.16
CA THR A 305 -13.05 7.44 34.40
C THR A 305 -12.24 6.15 34.23
N ALA A 306 -11.36 6.06 33.23
CA ALA A 306 -10.49 4.91 33.00
C ALA A 306 -9.42 4.76 34.08
N LEU A 307 -9.03 5.88 34.73
CA LEU A 307 -8.08 5.94 35.83
C LEU A 307 -8.72 5.87 37.23
N GLY A 308 -9.99 5.47 37.33
CA GLY A 308 -10.69 5.36 38.62
C GLY A 308 -11.13 6.72 39.20
N GLY A 309 -11.27 7.73 38.37
CA GLY A 309 -11.95 8.99 38.71
C GLY A 309 -11.15 10.04 39.48
N SER A 310 -9.82 9.88 39.62
CA SER A 310 -9.03 10.74 40.54
C SER A 310 -7.85 11.49 39.92
N ALA A 311 -7.57 11.36 38.66
CA ALA A 311 -6.39 12.02 38.05
C ALA A 311 -6.80 13.18 37.16
N ASN A 312 -6.51 14.39 37.58
CA ASN A 312 -6.37 15.54 36.71
C ASN A 312 -4.99 15.45 36.04
N ILE A 313 -4.98 15.00 34.78
CA ILE A 313 -3.80 15.14 33.93
C ILE A 313 -4.00 16.47 33.18
N SER A 314 -3.25 17.48 33.61
CA SER A 314 -3.15 18.79 32.95
C SER A 314 -2.14 18.72 31.82
#